data_6ecc0d9edc31161b2b04d18c1e0d55e9
#
_entry.id   6ecc0d9edc31161b2b04d18c1e0d55e9
#
_cell.length_a   1.000
_cell.length_b   1.000
_cell.length_c   1.000
_cell.angle_alpha   90.00
_cell.angle_beta   90.00
_cell.angle_gamma   90.00
#
_symmetry.space_group_name_H-M   'P 1'
#
loop_
_entity.id
_entity.type
_entity.pdbx_description
1 polymer ?
#
loop_
_entity_poly.entity_id
_entity_poly.type
_entity_poly.pdbx_seq_one_letter_code
_entity_poly.pdbx_strand_id
1 'polypeptide(L)'
;MPLIEASAHSLFNSAESTIGDYRVQIATLPEIPETGEPMQILFRVNDLDLNEVDRFTMGIRIFYMDEQIDTIPPRSHQGGHWELDYVLENSGIHIFRVDLHDAKDDGGIITYTFNISTQNPFGYFFIFSIAAGTIGLSVIIAYIYIPKLIRARTKS
;
A
#
# COMPACT_ATOMS: atom_id res chain seq x y z
N MET A 1 4.71 -17.30 30.29
CA MET A 1 5.22 -17.25 28.92
C MET A 1 4.54 -16.09 28.24
N PRO A 2 5.25 -15.05 27.81
CA PRO A 2 4.63 -13.98 27.03
C PRO A 2 4.36 -14.51 25.61
N LEU A 3 3.10 -14.44 25.18
CA LEU A 3 2.71 -14.63 23.80
C LEU A 3 3.29 -13.45 23.01
N ILE A 4 4.26 -13.73 22.16
CA ILE A 4 4.71 -12.80 21.13
C ILE A 4 3.58 -12.80 20.09
N GLU A 5 2.74 -11.77 20.11
CA GLU A 5 1.85 -11.49 19.00
C GLU A 5 2.73 -11.23 17.76
N ALA A 6 2.78 -12.21 16.89
CA ALA A 6 3.35 -12.01 15.57
C ALA A 6 2.41 -11.06 14.83
N SER A 7 2.78 -9.78 14.77
CA SER A 7 2.17 -8.82 13.86
C SER A 7 2.39 -9.38 12.46
N ALA A 8 1.35 -9.99 11.90
CA ALA A 8 1.34 -10.30 10.48
C ALA A 8 1.44 -8.95 9.76
N HIS A 9 2.58 -8.69 9.13
CA HIS A 9 2.69 -7.58 8.21
C HIS A 9 1.59 -7.76 7.16
N SER A 10 0.59 -6.89 7.21
CA SER A 10 -0.46 -6.93 6.20
C SER A 10 0.22 -6.71 4.85
N LEU A 11 0.00 -7.64 3.93
CA LEU A 11 0.46 -7.52 2.53
C LEU A 11 -0.27 -6.38 1.79
N PHE A 12 -1.13 -5.66 2.48
CA PHE A 12 -2.04 -4.64 1.97
C PHE A 12 -1.70 -3.28 2.58
N ASN A 13 -2.07 -2.21 1.89
CA ASN A 13 -1.92 -0.84 2.36
C ASN A 13 -2.91 -0.54 3.50
N SER A 14 -2.77 -1.24 4.59
CA SER A 14 -3.44 -0.96 5.84
C SER A 14 -2.43 -1.01 6.98
N ALA A 15 -2.43 0.00 7.82
CA ALA A 15 -1.51 0.10 8.93
C ALA A 15 -2.18 0.80 10.12
N GLU A 16 -1.66 0.52 11.30
CA GLU A 16 -2.11 1.09 12.55
C GLU A 16 -0.90 1.51 13.37
N SER A 17 -1.01 2.62 14.06
CA SER A 17 0.00 3.09 15.01
C SER A 17 -0.65 3.74 16.21
N THR A 18 -0.11 3.46 17.40
CA THR A 18 -0.57 4.03 18.67
C THR A 18 0.54 4.90 19.23
N ILE A 19 0.26 6.18 19.49
CA ILE A 19 1.18 7.12 20.16
C ILE A 19 0.39 7.91 21.19
N GLY A 20 0.84 7.91 22.44
CA GLY A 20 0.10 8.52 23.55
C GLY A 20 -1.26 7.85 23.72
N ASP A 21 -2.31 8.62 23.82
CA ASP A 21 -3.67 8.16 24.10
C ASP A 21 -4.50 7.89 22.85
N TYR A 22 -3.88 8.01 21.67
CA TYR A 22 -4.59 7.88 20.39
C TYR A 22 -4.00 6.77 19.53
N ARG A 23 -4.91 6.08 18.86
CA ARG A 23 -4.64 5.08 17.83
C ARG A 23 -5.12 5.60 16.49
N VAL A 24 -4.20 5.66 15.52
CA VAL A 24 -4.53 6.06 14.14
C VAL A 24 -4.35 4.87 13.21
N GLN A 25 -5.37 4.59 12.44
CA GLN A 25 -5.37 3.58 11.38
C GLN A 25 -5.46 4.28 10.03
N ILE A 26 -4.77 3.70 9.04
CA ILE A 26 -4.84 4.09 7.63
C ILE A 26 -5.10 2.85 6.79
N ALA A 27 -5.94 2.98 5.77
CA ALA A 27 -6.16 1.94 4.77
C ALA A 27 -6.42 2.58 3.40
N THR A 28 -6.20 1.84 2.32
CA THR A 28 -6.52 2.30 0.96
C THR A 28 -7.58 1.42 0.31
N LEU A 29 -8.37 2.03 -0.56
CA LEU A 29 -9.31 1.35 -1.43
C LEU A 29 -9.09 1.82 -2.88
N PRO A 30 -8.65 0.95 -3.81
CA PRO A 30 -8.34 -0.47 -3.60
C PRO A 30 -7.16 -0.71 -2.65
N GLU A 31 -7.07 -1.92 -2.10
CA GLU A 31 -5.98 -2.32 -1.18
C GLU A 31 -4.59 -2.19 -1.80
N ILE A 32 -4.51 -2.36 -3.11
CA ILE A 32 -3.29 -2.16 -3.90
C ILE A 32 -3.63 -1.14 -4.99
N PRO A 33 -3.44 0.16 -4.71
CA PRO A 33 -3.74 1.20 -5.68
C PRO A 33 -2.74 1.19 -6.84
N GLU A 34 -3.24 1.53 -8.01
CA GLU A 34 -2.42 1.70 -9.22
C GLU A 34 -1.96 3.15 -9.35
N THR A 35 -0.76 3.32 -9.89
CA THR A 35 -0.17 4.65 -10.14
C THR A 35 -1.01 5.41 -11.15
N GLY A 36 -1.33 6.67 -10.85
CA GLY A 36 -2.13 7.54 -11.70
C GLY A 36 -3.64 7.30 -11.65
N GLU A 37 -4.10 6.30 -10.87
CA GLU A 37 -5.51 6.02 -10.71
C GLU A 37 -6.05 6.56 -9.38
N PRO A 38 -7.33 6.98 -9.33
CA PRO A 38 -7.95 7.43 -8.10
C PRO A 38 -8.02 6.31 -7.06
N MET A 39 -7.66 6.62 -5.84
CA MET A 39 -7.84 5.77 -4.68
C MET A 39 -8.52 6.54 -3.54
N GLN A 40 -9.18 5.83 -2.66
CA GLN A 40 -9.70 6.37 -1.42
C GLN A 40 -8.76 5.98 -0.28
N ILE A 41 -8.37 6.93 0.55
CA ILE A 41 -7.60 6.71 1.77
C ILE A 41 -8.55 6.89 2.95
N LEU A 42 -8.66 5.86 3.78
CA LEU A 42 -9.50 5.84 4.95
C LEU A 42 -8.63 6.04 6.19
N PHE A 43 -8.98 7.00 7.01
CA PHE A 43 -8.38 7.24 8.31
C PHE A 43 -9.38 6.94 9.40
N ARG A 44 -8.92 6.32 10.49
CA ARG A 44 -9.69 6.14 11.71
C ARG A 44 -8.84 6.56 12.90
N VAL A 45 -9.44 7.31 13.81
CA VAL A 45 -8.82 7.77 15.06
C VAL A 45 -9.65 7.27 16.22
N ASN A 46 -9.02 6.47 17.08
CA ASN A 46 -9.62 5.90 18.26
C ASN A 46 -8.81 6.27 19.51
N ASP A 47 -9.46 6.18 20.67
CA ASP A 47 -8.78 6.15 21.95
C ASP A 47 -8.14 4.78 22.24
N LEU A 48 -7.52 4.62 23.41
CA LEU A 48 -6.90 3.34 23.82
C LEU A 48 -7.92 2.22 24.07
N ASP A 49 -9.17 2.56 24.36
CA ASP A 49 -10.27 1.62 24.58
C ASP A 49 -10.99 1.22 23.28
N LEU A 50 -10.44 1.65 22.12
CA LEU A 50 -10.99 1.41 20.78
C LEU A 50 -12.31 2.15 20.48
N ASN A 51 -12.67 3.15 21.26
CA ASN A 51 -13.79 4.00 20.94
C ASN A 51 -13.36 5.06 19.93
N GLU A 52 -14.20 5.32 18.93
CA GLU A 52 -13.98 6.42 18.00
C GLU A 52 -14.04 7.76 18.76
N VAL A 53 -13.12 8.67 18.42
CA VAL A 53 -13.14 10.02 18.98
C VAL A 53 -14.29 10.84 18.40
N ASP A 54 -14.88 11.74 19.17
CA ASP A 54 -16.00 12.58 18.72
C ASP A 54 -15.57 13.57 17.64
N ARG A 55 -14.32 14.03 17.70
CA ARG A 55 -13.73 15.00 16.78
C ARG A 55 -12.21 14.91 16.84
N PHE A 56 -11.56 15.12 15.70
CA PHE A 56 -10.12 15.28 15.60
C PHE A 56 -9.75 16.34 14.54
N THR A 57 -8.55 16.88 14.64
CA THR A 57 -7.96 17.78 13.64
C THR A 57 -6.73 17.11 13.05
N MET A 58 -6.73 16.85 11.74
CA MET A 58 -5.68 16.11 11.06
C MET A 58 -5.16 16.86 9.86
N GLY A 59 -3.83 16.89 9.71
CA GLY A 59 -3.11 17.29 8.51
C GLY A 59 -2.25 16.15 7.99
N ILE A 60 -1.90 16.16 6.71
CA ILE A 60 -1.10 15.09 6.10
C ILE A 60 0.01 15.70 5.25
N ARG A 61 1.22 15.17 5.37
CA ARG A 61 2.36 15.46 4.51
C ARG A 61 2.77 14.18 3.81
N ILE A 62 2.91 14.23 2.49
CA ILE A 62 3.19 13.06 1.66
C ILE A 62 4.58 13.20 1.09
N PHE A 63 5.40 12.15 1.23
CA PHE A 63 6.78 12.11 0.76
C PHE A 63 6.96 10.95 -0.21
N TYR A 64 7.81 11.19 -1.22
CA TYR A 64 8.29 10.18 -2.15
C TYR A 64 9.79 10.37 -2.36
N MET A 65 10.59 9.31 -2.21
CA MET A 65 12.07 9.36 -2.31
C MET A 65 12.68 10.49 -1.46
N ASP A 66 12.23 10.62 -0.19
CA ASP A 66 12.65 11.64 0.78
C ASP A 66 12.26 13.10 0.44
N GLU A 67 11.59 13.33 -0.69
CA GLU A 67 11.06 14.64 -1.06
C GLU A 67 9.57 14.75 -0.67
N GLN A 68 9.20 15.89 -0.08
CA GLN A 68 7.78 16.18 0.19
C GLN A 68 7.09 16.57 -1.11
N ILE A 69 6.19 15.71 -1.58
CA ILE A 69 5.47 15.90 -2.85
C ILE A 69 4.13 16.61 -2.67
N ASP A 70 3.51 16.51 -1.48
CA ASP A 70 2.22 17.16 -1.24
C ASP A 70 1.99 17.43 0.26
N THR A 71 1.05 18.34 0.53
CA THR A 71 0.60 18.69 1.88
C THR A 71 -0.90 18.96 1.89
N ILE A 72 -1.62 18.24 2.73
CA ILE A 72 -3.03 18.47 3.02
C ILE A 72 -3.09 19.23 4.35
N PRO A 73 -3.56 20.47 4.34
CA PRO A 73 -3.57 21.31 5.55
C PRO A 73 -4.50 20.74 6.62
N PRO A 74 -4.22 20.99 7.91
CA PRO A 74 -5.04 20.51 9.00
C PRO A 74 -6.49 20.95 8.87
N ARG A 75 -7.41 20.00 9.04
CA ARG A 75 -8.86 20.22 9.06
C ARG A 75 -9.49 19.43 10.20
N SER A 76 -10.53 20.01 10.80
CA SER A 76 -11.32 19.32 11.83
C SER A 76 -12.39 18.44 11.19
N HIS A 77 -12.46 17.20 11.68
CA HIS A 77 -13.43 16.19 11.26
C HIS A 77 -14.30 15.80 12.45
N GLN A 78 -15.59 15.58 12.20
CA GLN A 78 -16.54 15.07 13.19
C GLN A 78 -16.59 13.56 13.11
N GLY A 79 -16.65 12.90 14.26
CA GLY A 79 -16.51 11.44 14.36
C GLY A 79 -15.06 10.99 14.20
N GLY A 80 -14.82 9.71 14.46
CA GLY A 80 -13.48 9.12 14.48
C GLY A 80 -12.95 8.68 13.12
N HIS A 81 -13.60 9.02 12.00
CA HIS A 81 -13.16 8.59 10.66
C HIS A 81 -13.16 9.74 9.65
N TRP A 82 -12.31 9.61 8.64
CA TRP A 82 -12.21 10.52 7.51
C TRP A 82 -11.79 9.76 6.25
N GLU A 83 -12.41 10.10 5.14
CA GLU A 83 -12.12 9.55 3.80
C GLU A 83 -11.57 10.66 2.92
N LEU A 84 -10.50 10.32 2.19
CA LEU A 84 -9.80 11.23 1.30
C LEU A 84 -9.60 10.55 -0.05
N ASP A 85 -10.17 11.16 -1.11
CA ASP A 85 -9.86 10.76 -2.48
C ASP A 85 -8.51 11.35 -2.89
N TYR A 86 -7.62 10.50 -3.40
CA TYR A 86 -6.25 10.90 -3.75
C TYR A 86 -5.73 10.13 -4.95
N VAL A 87 -4.76 10.71 -5.67
CA VAL A 87 -4.04 10.08 -6.78
C VAL A 87 -2.54 10.15 -6.50
N LEU A 88 -1.85 9.01 -6.54
CA LEU A 88 -0.40 8.94 -6.46
C LEU A 88 0.19 8.77 -7.86
N GLU A 89 0.96 9.75 -8.30
CA GLU A 89 1.51 9.82 -9.67
C GLU A 89 2.74 8.93 -9.89
N ASN A 90 3.37 8.47 -8.81
CA ASN A 90 4.58 7.67 -8.87
C ASN A 90 4.34 6.25 -8.35
N SER A 91 5.00 5.26 -8.95
CA SER A 91 4.97 3.89 -8.45
C SER A 91 5.97 3.68 -7.32
N GLY A 92 5.61 2.85 -6.34
CA GLY A 92 6.47 2.50 -5.22
C GLY A 92 5.93 2.98 -3.87
N ILE A 93 6.84 3.15 -2.91
CA ILE A 93 6.48 3.46 -1.53
C ILE A 93 6.41 4.98 -1.33
N HIS A 94 5.27 5.43 -0.81
CA HIS A 94 5.07 6.80 -0.35
C HIS A 94 4.96 6.82 1.16
N ILE A 95 5.56 7.83 1.79
CA ILE A 95 5.51 8.02 3.25
C ILE A 95 4.46 9.07 3.56
N PHE A 96 3.42 8.66 4.28
CA PHE A 96 2.37 9.55 4.79
C PHE A 96 2.69 9.90 6.23
N ARG A 97 3.00 11.16 6.49
CA ARG A 97 3.11 11.72 7.84
C ARG A 97 1.78 12.36 8.19
N VAL A 98 1.08 11.73 9.10
CA VAL A 98 -0.23 12.14 9.58
C VAL A 98 -0.06 12.90 10.87
N ASP A 99 -0.34 14.18 10.85
CA ASP A 99 -0.21 15.08 11.99
C ASP A 99 -1.57 15.23 12.67
N LEU A 100 -1.71 14.64 13.84
CA LEU A 100 -2.89 14.79 14.70
C LEU A 100 -2.68 16.00 15.61
N HIS A 101 -3.49 17.04 15.40
CA HIS A 101 -3.46 18.27 16.17
C HIS A 101 -4.38 18.17 17.39
N ASP A 102 -4.11 18.96 18.40
CA ASP A 102 -4.89 19.01 19.64
C ASP A 102 -4.98 17.66 20.39
N ALA A 103 -4.01 16.78 20.09
CA ALA A 103 -3.97 15.42 20.64
C ALA A 103 -3.24 15.34 22.00
N LYS A 104 -2.67 16.44 22.46
CA LYS A 104 -2.01 16.57 23.76
C LYS A 104 -2.68 17.67 24.57
N ASP A 105 -2.64 17.55 25.88
CA ASP A 105 -3.19 18.54 26.83
C ASP A 105 -2.59 19.94 26.64
N ASP A 106 -1.39 20.04 26.09
CA ASP A 106 -0.68 21.29 25.78
C ASP A 106 -0.96 21.82 24.35
N GLY A 107 -1.90 21.22 23.63
CA GLY A 107 -2.19 21.56 22.22
C GLY A 107 -1.13 21.08 21.23
N GLY A 108 -0.27 20.13 21.66
CA GLY A 108 0.82 19.59 20.82
C GLY A 108 0.32 18.72 19.68
N ILE A 109 1.22 18.51 18.69
CA ILE A 109 0.98 17.67 17.52
C ILE A 109 1.60 16.30 17.76
N ILE A 110 0.87 15.24 17.43
CA ILE A 110 1.39 13.88 17.33
C ILE A 110 1.51 13.52 15.86
N THR A 111 2.70 13.11 15.43
CA THR A 111 2.94 12.69 14.04
C THR A 111 3.04 11.18 13.94
N TYR A 112 2.18 10.58 13.15
CA TYR A 112 2.21 9.17 12.76
C TYR A 112 2.84 9.03 11.39
N THR A 113 3.54 7.91 11.15
CA THR A 113 4.18 7.65 9.86
C THR A 113 3.70 6.32 9.31
N PHE A 114 3.17 6.35 8.09
CA PHE A 114 2.66 5.19 7.39
C PHE A 114 3.28 5.08 6.01
N ASN A 115 3.45 3.85 5.52
CA ASN A 115 3.91 3.57 4.19
C ASN A 115 2.73 3.08 3.33
N ILE A 116 2.49 3.74 2.21
CA ILE A 116 1.50 3.32 1.21
C ILE A 116 2.25 3.00 -0.09
N SER A 117 2.01 1.81 -0.61
CA SER A 117 2.60 1.35 -1.86
C SER A 117 1.62 1.43 -3.01
N THR A 118 2.09 1.91 -4.15
CA THR A 118 1.37 1.86 -5.43
C THR A 118 2.05 0.91 -6.39
N GLN A 119 1.27 0.26 -7.24
CA GLN A 119 1.78 -0.62 -8.28
C GLN A 119 1.74 0.05 -9.65
N ASN A 120 2.77 -0.24 -10.46
CA ASN A 120 2.76 0.15 -11.86
C ASN A 120 1.92 -0.86 -12.65
N PRO A 121 0.84 -0.45 -13.34
CA PRO A 121 -0.01 -1.34 -14.12
C PRO A 121 0.75 -2.07 -15.24
N PHE A 122 1.84 -1.47 -15.76
CA PHE A 122 2.68 -2.10 -16.79
C PHE A 122 3.49 -3.30 -16.29
N GLY A 123 3.66 -3.50 -15.00
CA GLY A 123 4.36 -4.66 -14.44
C GLY A 123 3.73 -5.98 -14.88
N TYR A 124 2.42 -6.06 -14.92
CA TYR A 124 1.70 -7.25 -15.39
C TYR A 124 1.92 -7.53 -16.87
N PHE A 125 1.92 -6.50 -17.72
CA PHE A 125 2.20 -6.66 -19.16
C PHE A 125 3.60 -7.22 -19.40
N PHE A 126 4.58 -6.81 -18.62
CA PHE A 126 5.94 -7.31 -18.71
C PHE A 126 6.02 -8.80 -18.34
N ILE A 127 5.39 -9.21 -17.24
CA ILE A 127 5.33 -10.62 -16.81
C ILE A 127 4.61 -11.47 -17.86
N PHE A 128 3.47 -11.03 -18.38
CA PHE A 128 2.74 -11.73 -19.43
C PHE A 128 3.56 -11.87 -20.71
N SER A 129 4.30 -10.84 -21.10
CA SER A 129 5.17 -10.87 -22.30
C SER A 129 6.29 -11.90 -22.16
N ILE A 130 6.93 -11.98 -20.99
CA ILE A 130 7.96 -12.98 -20.70
C ILE A 130 7.35 -14.39 -20.73
N ALA A 131 6.21 -14.59 -20.08
CA ALA A 131 5.54 -15.90 -20.04
C ALA A 131 5.14 -16.36 -21.45
N ALA A 132 4.51 -15.48 -22.24
CA ALA A 132 4.14 -15.79 -23.62
C ALA A 132 5.35 -16.10 -24.52
N GLY A 133 6.44 -15.32 -24.38
CA GLY A 133 7.70 -15.55 -25.08
C GLY A 133 8.33 -16.90 -24.72
N THR A 134 8.35 -17.25 -23.45
CA THR A 134 8.90 -18.54 -22.97
C THR A 134 8.10 -19.72 -23.48
N ILE A 135 6.76 -19.64 -23.44
CA ILE A 135 5.88 -20.68 -23.96
C ILE A 135 6.09 -20.82 -25.48
N GLY A 136 6.10 -19.72 -26.23
CA GLY A 136 6.33 -19.72 -27.67
C GLY A 136 7.67 -20.35 -28.04
N LEU A 137 8.75 -20.00 -27.37
CA LEU A 137 10.07 -20.58 -27.58
C LEU A 137 10.08 -22.09 -27.29
N SER A 138 9.43 -22.50 -26.20
CA SER A 138 9.33 -23.93 -25.82
C SER A 138 8.58 -24.74 -26.88
N VAL A 139 7.50 -24.20 -27.44
CA VAL A 139 6.74 -24.86 -28.54
C VAL A 139 7.61 -24.99 -29.79
N ILE A 140 8.36 -23.95 -30.16
CA ILE A 140 9.25 -23.99 -31.33
C ILE A 140 10.33 -25.03 -31.15
N ILE A 141 10.97 -25.08 -29.98
CA ILE A 141 11.99 -26.08 -29.64
C ILE A 141 11.38 -27.49 -29.71
N ALA A 142 10.23 -27.70 -29.10
CA ALA A 142 9.54 -28.99 -29.14
C ALA A 142 9.22 -29.41 -30.59
N TYR A 143 8.72 -28.52 -31.41
CA TYR A 143 8.39 -28.77 -32.81
C TYR A 143 9.62 -29.20 -33.64
N ILE A 144 10.78 -28.60 -33.40
CA ILE A 144 12.03 -28.92 -34.11
C ILE A 144 12.68 -30.22 -33.62
N TYR A 145 12.69 -30.47 -32.31
CA TYR A 145 13.48 -31.54 -31.71
C TYR A 145 12.70 -32.83 -31.51
N ILE A 146 11.39 -32.78 -31.19
CA ILE A 146 10.60 -33.99 -30.96
C ILE A 146 10.59 -34.93 -32.19
N PRO A 147 10.39 -34.48 -33.44
CA PRO A 147 10.42 -35.35 -34.61
C PRO A 147 11.79 -36.00 -34.83
N LYS A 148 12.89 -35.28 -34.50
CA LYS A 148 14.25 -35.81 -34.62
C LYS A 148 14.50 -36.92 -33.59
N LEU A 149 14.05 -36.75 -32.35
CA LEU A 149 14.16 -37.76 -31.30
C LEU A 149 13.37 -39.03 -31.59
N ILE A 150 12.15 -38.89 -32.14
CA ILE A 150 11.30 -40.01 -32.52
C ILE A 150 11.98 -40.83 -33.65
N ARG A 151 12.48 -40.17 -34.69
CA ARG A 151 13.16 -40.81 -35.82
C ARG A 151 14.47 -41.53 -35.40
N ALA A 152 15.20 -40.98 -34.42
CA ALA A 152 16.40 -41.62 -33.90
C ALA A 152 16.08 -42.92 -33.14
N ARG A 153 14.97 -42.96 -32.38
CA ARG A 153 14.53 -44.17 -31.66
C ARG A 153 14.03 -45.30 -32.56
N THR A 154 13.47 -44.98 -33.72
CA THR A 154 12.90 -45.95 -34.65
C THR A 154 13.98 -46.65 -35.50
N LYS A 155 15.24 -46.18 -35.49
CA LYS A 155 16.37 -46.75 -36.22
C LYS A 155 17.29 -47.62 -35.37
N SER A 156 17.05 -47.79 -34.08
CA SER A 156 17.73 -48.69 -33.15
C SER A 156 16.87 -49.93 -32.90
#